data_f166730f44fafbbf9f35d2b315e88c02
#
_entry.id   f166730f44fafbbf9f35d2b315e88c02
#
_cell.length_a   1.000
_cell.length_b   1.000
_cell.length_c   1.000
_cell.angle_alpha   90.00
_cell.angle_beta   90.00
_cell.angle_gamma   90.00
#
_symmetry.space_group_name_H-M   'P 1'
#
loop_
_entity.id
_entity.type
_entity.pdbx_description
1 polymer ?
#
loop_
_entity_poly.entity_id
_entity_poly.type
_entity_poly.pdbx_seq_one_letter_code
_entity_poly.pdbx_strand_id
1 'polypeptide(L)'
;MIEKYIKEGIVDAITMPQALDIWAGKYDDRIALVDHNHRITYKELQEKARCMAGIFRKEGIGKKDNVIIWMNNRIEFFLTLFGLQYIGARPVLLLPSHREKELDVISRFCDVKAIITYGSELGYPYTETVVTWMVDRAVKVFSFEEKKGAIHLNSEGVDASKCSFETEDVNEPTDIALFLLSGGTTGIPKLIPKKHAAYLYNAKCTAIRCAVTRESVYMATLSIAHDYPLCCPGVIGTLMNGGKCVLSMTAGFDEIADWVKEERVTFTQIAPAIAGVWVECMEWEEDIDFSSLKYVIVGASRLEYKLAMDIEEKLGAEIIQGYGLGEGITCFTSPGERKEIAWKCQGKPVSEYDEVRIVDEDGNAVGIMQEGELIQKGPYTFEGYYHAEELNQQAFTKDGFFRTGDKAMVTEEGNIVILGRVREQINRAGENVIPSEIEEYMKKVSGIKDAVVIGLPDEDLGEKICAVLIVEERKVEIDELRTALTTMGLAGFKLPDCIYYVSSFPLINVGKVDKRLLKENILKQVG
;
A
#
# COMPACT_ATOMS: atom_id res chain seq x y z
N MET A 1 -21.39 3.69 -9.25
CA MET A 1 -21.26 4.89 -8.36
C MET A 1 -20.50 6.02 -9.03
N ILE A 2 -19.31 5.79 -9.56
CA ILE A 2 -18.46 6.81 -10.20
C ILE A 2 -19.12 7.53 -11.38
N GLU A 3 -19.92 6.83 -12.20
CA GLU A 3 -20.64 7.41 -13.34
C GLU A 3 -21.54 8.60 -12.97
N LYS A 4 -22.15 8.56 -11.78
CA LYS A 4 -22.93 9.67 -11.25
C LYS A 4 -22.07 10.92 -11.09
N TYR A 5 -20.91 10.78 -10.42
CA TYR A 5 -19.99 11.90 -10.17
C TYR A 5 -19.35 12.45 -11.43
N ILE A 6 -19.10 11.59 -12.43
CA ILE A 6 -18.67 12.02 -13.76
C ILE A 6 -19.77 12.85 -14.44
N LYS A 7 -21.00 12.35 -14.45
CA LYS A 7 -22.15 13.04 -15.07
C LYS A 7 -22.46 14.39 -14.40
N GLU A 8 -22.24 14.49 -13.10
CA GLU A 8 -22.41 15.72 -12.33
C GLU A 8 -21.22 16.69 -12.47
N GLY A 9 -20.15 16.32 -13.19
CA GLY A 9 -18.97 17.16 -13.42
C GLY A 9 -18.05 17.27 -12.19
N ILE A 10 -18.23 16.42 -11.19
CA ILE A 10 -17.41 16.37 -9.96
C ILE A 10 -16.09 15.67 -10.23
N VAL A 11 -16.14 14.60 -11.02
CA VAL A 11 -14.98 13.77 -11.39
C VAL A 11 -14.71 13.93 -12.88
N ASP A 12 -13.46 14.23 -13.23
CA ASP A 12 -13.05 14.37 -14.62
C ASP A 12 -13.14 13.00 -15.34
N ALA A 13 -13.76 12.99 -16.53
CA ALA A 13 -13.95 11.77 -17.33
C ALA A 13 -12.67 11.45 -18.14
N ILE A 14 -11.56 11.17 -17.46
CA ILE A 14 -10.27 10.86 -18.09
C ILE A 14 -9.70 9.55 -17.57
N THR A 15 -8.87 8.91 -18.40
CA THR A 15 -8.15 7.69 -18.04
C THR A 15 -6.71 8.01 -17.60
N MET A 16 -6.04 7.06 -16.93
CA MET A 16 -4.64 7.21 -16.52
C MET A 16 -3.69 7.45 -17.71
N PRO A 17 -3.81 6.73 -18.86
CA PRO A 17 -3.03 7.05 -20.05
C PRO A 17 -3.28 8.46 -20.59
N GLN A 18 -4.54 8.89 -20.70
CA GLN A 18 -4.87 10.25 -21.13
C GLN A 18 -4.31 11.31 -20.16
N ALA A 19 -4.34 11.03 -18.86
CA ALA A 19 -3.73 11.90 -17.86
C ALA A 19 -2.21 12.02 -18.07
N LEU A 20 -1.49 10.92 -18.33
CA LEU A 20 -0.06 10.95 -18.65
C LEU A 20 0.20 11.76 -19.92
N ASP A 21 -0.63 11.62 -20.96
CA ASP A 21 -0.50 12.39 -22.20
C ASP A 21 -0.66 13.90 -21.96
N ILE A 22 -1.64 14.27 -21.12
CA ILE A 22 -1.84 15.67 -20.70
C ILE A 22 -0.63 16.18 -19.91
N TRP A 23 -0.11 15.40 -18.96
CA TRP A 23 1.04 15.82 -18.15
C TRP A 23 2.30 15.95 -18.99
N ALA A 24 2.58 15.00 -19.89
CA ALA A 24 3.71 15.06 -20.81
C ALA A 24 3.62 16.30 -21.72
N GLY A 25 2.45 16.61 -22.28
CA GLY A 25 2.26 17.81 -23.09
C GLY A 25 2.38 19.12 -22.31
N LYS A 26 2.06 19.11 -21.00
CA LYS A 26 2.09 20.31 -20.15
C LYS A 26 3.46 20.57 -19.52
N TYR A 27 4.18 19.51 -19.15
CA TYR A 27 5.41 19.59 -18.37
C TYR A 27 6.67 19.15 -19.12
N ASP A 28 6.49 18.56 -20.30
CA ASP A 28 7.47 18.19 -21.32
C ASP A 28 8.86 17.80 -20.79
N ASP A 29 9.83 18.73 -20.81
CA ASP A 29 11.22 18.50 -20.44
C ASP A 29 11.49 18.54 -18.90
N ARG A 30 10.46 18.75 -18.06
CA ARG A 30 10.66 18.66 -16.60
C ARG A 30 10.96 17.22 -16.19
N ILE A 31 11.84 17.05 -15.21
CA ILE A 31 12.10 15.74 -14.61
C ILE A 31 10.83 15.26 -13.89
N ALA A 32 10.35 14.08 -14.26
CA ALA A 32 9.22 13.41 -13.67
C ALA A 32 9.65 12.42 -12.58
N LEU A 33 10.55 11.50 -12.94
CA LEU A 33 11.01 10.42 -12.08
C LEU A 33 12.53 10.36 -12.00
N VAL A 34 13.03 10.04 -10.81
CA VAL A 34 14.45 9.81 -10.53
C VAL A 34 14.56 8.52 -9.71
N ASP A 35 15.46 7.63 -10.07
CA ASP A 35 15.90 6.49 -9.28
C ASP A 35 17.43 6.40 -9.26
N HIS A 36 18.01 5.36 -8.67
CA HIS A 36 19.46 5.20 -8.56
C HIS A 36 20.21 5.18 -9.91
N ASN A 37 19.54 4.76 -10.98
CA ASN A 37 20.17 4.53 -12.25
C ASN A 37 19.88 5.65 -13.26
N HIS A 38 18.66 6.20 -13.19
CA HIS A 38 18.14 7.04 -14.25
C HIS A 38 17.34 8.23 -13.71
N ARG A 39 17.23 9.21 -14.60
CA ARG A 39 16.30 10.33 -14.40
C ARG A 39 15.62 10.62 -15.74
N ILE A 40 14.29 10.65 -15.74
CA ILE A 40 13.51 10.83 -16.95
C ILE A 40 12.55 11.99 -16.84
N THR A 41 12.31 12.64 -17.97
CA THR A 41 11.33 13.73 -18.11
C THR A 41 9.91 13.17 -18.24
N TYR A 42 8.92 14.05 -18.15
CA TYR A 42 7.52 13.71 -18.40
C TYR A 42 7.30 13.16 -19.81
N LYS A 43 7.95 13.77 -20.79
CA LYS A 43 7.92 13.32 -22.19
C LYS A 43 8.53 11.95 -22.36
N GLU A 44 9.73 11.74 -21.81
CA GLU A 44 10.39 10.42 -21.87
C GLU A 44 9.58 9.33 -21.16
N LEU A 45 8.95 9.65 -20.02
CA LEU A 45 8.05 8.72 -19.34
C LEU A 45 6.89 8.29 -20.26
N GLN A 46 6.23 9.23 -20.91
CA GLN A 46 5.14 8.94 -21.85
C GLN A 46 5.64 8.12 -23.04
N GLU A 47 6.70 8.55 -23.71
CA GLU A 47 7.25 7.90 -24.90
C GLU A 47 7.69 6.47 -24.60
N LYS A 48 8.43 6.26 -23.52
CA LYS A 48 8.88 4.93 -23.08
C LYS A 48 7.71 4.03 -22.66
N ALA A 49 6.70 4.56 -21.96
CA ALA A 49 5.50 3.80 -21.62
C ALA A 49 4.71 3.36 -22.85
N ARG A 50 4.59 4.20 -23.87
CA ARG A 50 3.96 3.84 -25.15
C ARG A 50 4.74 2.76 -25.90
N CYS A 51 6.07 2.80 -25.83
CA CYS A 51 6.89 1.74 -26.39
C CYS A 51 6.68 0.41 -25.66
N MET A 52 6.62 0.41 -24.32
CA MET A 52 6.26 -0.79 -23.57
C MET A 52 4.88 -1.33 -23.95
N ALA A 53 3.90 -0.45 -24.17
CA ALA A 53 2.58 -0.83 -24.68
C ALA A 53 2.67 -1.60 -26.00
N GLY A 54 3.49 -1.14 -26.93
CA GLY A 54 3.74 -1.81 -28.22
C GLY A 54 4.35 -3.21 -28.04
N ILE A 55 5.33 -3.35 -27.13
CA ILE A 55 5.93 -4.64 -26.81
C ILE A 55 4.89 -5.60 -26.21
N PHE A 56 4.13 -5.15 -25.21
CA PHE A 56 3.11 -5.97 -24.57
C PHE A 56 2.03 -6.43 -25.56
N ARG A 57 1.55 -5.52 -26.44
CA ARG A 57 0.58 -5.84 -27.48
C ARG A 57 1.12 -6.89 -28.47
N LYS A 58 2.38 -6.73 -28.91
CA LYS A 58 3.07 -7.70 -29.79
C LYS A 58 3.16 -9.08 -29.14
N GLU A 59 3.36 -9.12 -27.84
CA GLU A 59 3.39 -10.34 -27.05
C GLU A 59 1.98 -10.87 -26.71
N GLY A 60 0.92 -10.29 -27.24
CA GLY A 60 -0.45 -10.77 -27.12
C GLY A 60 -1.11 -10.42 -25.77
N ILE A 61 -0.62 -9.39 -25.07
CA ILE A 61 -1.32 -8.79 -23.93
C ILE A 61 -2.28 -7.74 -24.49
N GLY A 62 -3.49 -7.67 -23.96
CA GLY A 62 -4.52 -6.76 -24.45
C GLY A 62 -5.53 -6.34 -23.40
N LYS A 63 -6.63 -5.74 -23.88
CA LYS A 63 -7.69 -5.18 -23.02
C LYS A 63 -8.24 -6.23 -22.06
N LYS A 64 -8.33 -5.85 -20.78
CA LYS A 64 -8.81 -6.66 -19.65
C LYS A 64 -7.94 -7.84 -19.25
N ASP A 65 -6.78 -8.05 -19.86
CA ASP A 65 -5.81 -9.03 -19.36
C ASP A 65 -5.25 -8.55 -18.02
N ASN A 66 -5.21 -9.43 -17.02
CA ASN A 66 -4.59 -9.15 -15.74
C ASN A 66 -3.09 -9.46 -15.83
N VAL A 67 -2.27 -8.52 -15.41
CA VAL A 67 -0.81 -8.62 -15.45
C VAL A 67 -0.22 -8.22 -14.11
N ILE A 68 0.51 -9.12 -13.47
CA ILE A 68 1.19 -8.82 -12.21
C ILE A 68 2.43 -7.94 -12.49
N ILE A 69 2.58 -6.87 -11.73
CA ILE A 69 3.83 -6.11 -11.59
C ILE A 69 4.42 -6.46 -10.23
N TRP A 70 5.63 -7.04 -10.21
CA TRP A 70 6.30 -7.45 -8.99
C TRP A 70 7.77 -7.00 -8.99
N MET A 71 8.00 -5.78 -8.55
CA MET A 71 9.31 -5.15 -8.47
C MET A 71 9.32 -4.03 -7.42
N ASN A 72 10.52 -3.59 -7.01
CA ASN A 72 10.71 -2.49 -6.08
C ASN A 72 10.48 -1.11 -6.72
N ASN A 73 10.73 -0.04 -5.96
CA ASN A 73 10.57 1.33 -6.42
C ASN A 73 11.61 1.67 -7.49
N ARG A 74 11.15 1.84 -8.72
CA ARG A 74 11.99 2.19 -9.87
C ARG A 74 11.19 2.74 -11.04
N ILE A 75 11.87 3.34 -11.98
CA ILE A 75 11.26 3.93 -13.19
C ILE A 75 10.53 2.87 -14.00
N GLU A 76 11.08 1.68 -14.14
CA GLU A 76 10.50 0.57 -14.91
C GLU A 76 9.12 0.14 -14.41
N PHE A 77 8.84 0.34 -13.12
CA PHE A 77 7.49 0.12 -12.58
C PHE A 77 6.47 1.02 -13.29
N PHE A 78 6.77 2.30 -13.47
CA PHE A 78 5.86 3.25 -14.13
C PHE A 78 5.80 3.06 -15.63
N LEU A 79 6.92 2.71 -16.28
CA LEU A 79 6.93 2.33 -17.70
C LEU A 79 6.00 1.13 -17.95
N THR A 80 6.03 0.17 -17.04
CA THR A 80 5.18 -1.03 -17.08
C THR A 80 3.73 -0.68 -16.78
N LEU A 81 3.47 0.06 -15.70
CA LEU A 81 2.13 0.44 -15.25
C LEU A 81 1.37 1.17 -16.37
N PHE A 82 1.94 2.28 -16.87
CA PHE A 82 1.32 3.06 -17.93
C PHE A 82 1.30 2.31 -19.27
N GLY A 83 2.36 1.53 -19.58
CA GLY A 83 2.40 0.70 -20.79
C GLY A 83 1.27 -0.31 -20.87
N LEU A 84 0.98 -1.00 -19.78
CA LEU A 84 -0.18 -1.89 -19.68
C LEU A 84 -1.51 -1.14 -19.79
N GLN A 85 -1.61 0.01 -19.13
CA GLN A 85 -2.83 0.82 -19.19
C GLN A 85 -3.10 1.38 -20.60
N TYR A 86 -2.07 1.73 -21.40
CA TYR A 86 -2.26 2.17 -22.79
C TYR A 86 -2.94 1.11 -23.68
N ILE A 87 -2.79 -0.17 -23.37
CA ILE A 87 -3.42 -1.27 -24.11
C ILE A 87 -4.69 -1.82 -23.43
N GLY A 88 -5.14 -1.18 -22.34
CA GLY A 88 -6.33 -1.59 -21.58
C GLY A 88 -6.13 -2.84 -20.73
N ALA A 89 -4.89 -3.30 -20.55
CA ALA A 89 -4.56 -4.36 -19.59
C ALA A 89 -4.65 -3.82 -18.15
N ARG A 90 -4.89 -4.72 -17.19
CA ARG A 90 -5.14 -4.38 -15.79
C ARG A 90 -3.95 -4.82 -14.92
N PRO A 91 -3.07 -3.89 -14.54
CA PRO A 91 -1.99 -4.17 -13.60
C PRO A 91 -2.52 -4.68 -12.26
N VAL A 92 -1.92 -5.74 -11.74
CA VAL A 92 -2.11 -6.27 -10.39
C VAL A 92 -0.82 -6.00 -9.63
N LEU A 93 -0.88 -5.10 -8.65
CA LEU A 93 0.33 -4.63 -7.96
C LEU A 93 0.66 -5.56 -6.80
N LEU A 94 1.74 -6.34 -6.96
CA LEU A 94 2.23 -7.26 -5.95
C LEU A 94 3.34 -6.57 -5.13
N LEU A 95 3.22 -6.59 -3.81
CA LEU A 95 4.23 -5.98 -2.94
C LEU A 95 5.57 -6.73 -3.07
N PRO A 96 6.72 -6.03 -3.08
CA PRO A 96 8.03 -6.67 -3.09
C PRO A 96 8.28 -7.61 -1.90
N SER A 97 7.58 -7.39 -0.78
CA SER A 97 7.64 -8.24 0.41
C SER A 97 6.88 -9.57 0.27
N HIS A 98 5.99 -9.70 -0.71
CA HIS A 98 5.33 -10.96 -1.00
C HIS A 98 6.33 -12.02 -1.51
N ARG A 99 5.93 -13.29 -1.45
CA ARG A 99 6.76 -14.42 -1.85
C ARG A 99 5.95 -15.36 -2.76
N GLU A 100 6.51 -16.51 -3.03
CA GLU A 100 5.98 -17.51 -3.97
C GLU A 100 4.54 -17.90 -3.70
N LYS A 101 4.16 -17.96 -2.44
CA LYS A 101 2.81 -18.36 -2.06
C LYS A 101 1.77 -17.31 -2.42
N GLU A 102 2.02 -16.05 -2.07
CA GLU A 102 1.15 -14.96 -2.45
C GLU A 102 1.08 -14.84 -3.97
N LEU A 103 2.22 -14.99 -4.66
CA LEU A 103 2.29 -15.01 -6.11
C LEU A 103 1.41 -16.13 -6.70
N ASP A 104 1.51 -17.36 -6.16
CA ASP A 104 0.72 -18.49 -6.63
C ASP A 104 -0.78 -18.26 -6.46
N VAL A 105 -1.19 -17.88 -5.26
CA VAL A 105 -2.60 -17.65 -4.92
C VAL A 105 -3.19 -16.53 -5.77
N ILE A 106 -2.50 -15.39 -5.87
CA ILE A 106 -2.99 -14.23 -6.61
C ILE A 106 -3.03 -14.51 -8.11
N SER A 107 -1.99 -15.15 -8.67
CA SER A 107 -1.94 -15.45 -10.10
C SER A 107 -3.05 -16.40 -10.56
N ARG A 108 -3.47 -17.33 -9.69
CA ARG A 108 -4.64 -18.21 -9.96
C ARG A 108 -5.95 -17.46 -9.80
N PHE A 109 -6.08 -16.68 -8.73
CA PHE A 109 -7.33 -16.00 -8.39
C PHE A 109 -7.76 -15.00 -9.46
N CYS A 110 -6.83 -14.27 -10.06
CA CYS A 110 -7.15 -13.27 -11.07
C CYS A 110 -6.84 -13.70 -12.52
N ASP A 111 -6.60 -14.97 -12.77
CA ASP A 111 -6.30 -15.52 -14.11
C ASP A 111 -5.26 -14.68 -14.86
N VAL A 112 -4.06 -14.63 -14.29
CA VAL A 112 -2.98 -13.75 -14.75
C VAL A 112 -2.43 -14.22 -16.10
N LYS A 113 -2.37 -13.30 -17.06
CA LYS A 113 -1.81 -13.53 -18.40
C LYS A 113 -0.28 -13.42 -18.42
N ALA A 114 0.26 -12.51 -17.63
CA ALA A 114 1.69 -12.27 -17.56
C ALA A 114 2.12 -11.77 -16.17
N ILE A 115 3.42 -11.94 -15.87
CA ILE A 115 4.08 -11.41 -14.69
C ILE A 115 5.32 -10.64 -15.16
N ILE A 116 5.48 -9.43 -14.66
CA ILE A 116 6.59 -8.53 -15.01
C ILE A 116 7.41 -8.26 -13.75
N THR A 117 8.70 -8.52 -13.83
CA THR A 117 9.67 -8.30 -12.76
C THR A 117 10.84 -7.47 -13.29
N TYR A 118 11.66 -6.93 -12.40
CA TYR A 118 12.90 -6.30 -12.84
C TYR A 118 14.00 -7.34 -13.10
N GLY A 119 14.22 -8.23 -12.16
CA GLY A 119 15.34 -9.18 -12.15
C GLY A 119 15.59 -9.67 -10.74
N SER A 120 16.81 -9.44 -10.25
CA SER A 120 17.17 -9.65 -8.85
C SER A 120 17.32 -8.31 -8.15
N GLU A 121 16.63 -8.13 -7.01
CA GLU A 121 16.62 -6.88 -6.26
C GLU A 121 16.71 -7.14 -4.76
N LEU A 122 17.52 -6.35 -4.04
CA LEU A 122 17.71 -6.45 -2.59
C LEU A 122 17.98 -7.90 -2.11
N GLY A 123 18.73 -8.66 -2.91
CA GLY A 123 19.10 -10.05 -2.61
C GLY A 123 18.00 -11.09 -2.91
N TYR A 124 16.83 -10.68 -3.45
CA TYR A 124 15.78 -11.62 -3.83
C TYR A 124 15.67 -11.79 -5.36
N PRO A 125 15.68 -13.04 -5.89
CA PRO A 125 15.70 -13.31 -7.33
C PRO A 125 14.29 -13.38 -7.92
N TYR A 126 13.59 -12.26 -8.06
CA TYR A 126 12.18 -12.19 -8.50
C TYR A 126 11.92 -12.94 -9.82
N THR A 127 12.72 -12.67 -10.86
CA THR A 127 12.53 -13.29 -12.17
C THR A 127 12.74 -14.81 -12.11
N GLU A 128 13.78 -15.27 -11.43
CA GLU A 128 14.08 -16.71 -11.30
C GLU A 128 12.97 -17.43 -10.55
N THR A 129 12.48 -16.81 -9.48
CA THR A 129 11.31 -17.29 -8.72
C THR A 129 10.10 -17.47 -9.63
N VAL A 130 9.74 -16.43 -10.41
CA VAL A 130 8.59 -16.52 -11.32
C VAL A 130 8.78 -17.59 -12.39
N VAL A 131 9.95 -17.64 -13.04
CA VAL A 131 10.24 -18.64 -14.08
C VAL A 131 10.12 -20.05 -13.53
N THR A 132 10.61 -20.29 -12.30
CA THR A 132 10.56 -21.61 -11.67
C THR A 132 9.15 -22.01 -11.28
N TRP A 133 8.38 -21.08 -10.67
CA TRP A 133 7.03 -21.38 -10.17
C TRP A 133 5.94 -21.39 -11.24
N MET A 134 6.17 -20.72 -12.38
CA MET A 134 5.20 -20.62 -13.46
C MET A 134 5.51 -21.55 -14.64
N VAL A 135 6.51 -22.44 -14.53
CA VAL A 135 6.99 -23.31 -15.62
C VAL A 135 5.90 -24.14 -16.29
N ASP A 136 4.93 -24.64 -15.51
CA ASP A 136 3.83 -25.48 -16.00
C ASP A 136 2.55 -24.67 -16.33
N ARG A 137 2.64 -23.35 -16.39
CA ARG A 137 1.50 -22.47 -16.64
C ARG A 137 1.68 -21.68 -17.92
N ALA A 138 0.56 -21.40 -18.59
CA ALA A 138 0.52 -20.55 -19.77
C ALA A 138 0.63 -19.05 -19.42
N VAL A 139 1.51 -18.69 -18.46
CA VAL A 139 1.76 -17.31 -18.01
C VAL A 139 3.06 -16.83 -18.63
N LYS A 140 3.02 -15.68 -19.30
CA LYS A 140 4.23 -15.04 -19.84
C LYS A 140 5.02 -14.37 -18.74
N VAL A 141 6.34 -14.52 -18.76
CA VAL A 141 7.25 -13.86 -17.83
C VAL A 141 8.04 -12.81 -18.58
N PHE A 142 8.01 -11.57 -18.10
CA PHE A 142 8.82 -10.47 -18.60
C PHE A 142 9.82 -10.03 -17.53
N SER A 143 11.01 -9.63 -17.95
CA SER A 143 12.05 -9.12 -17.05
C SER A 143 12.89 -8.03 -17.71
N PHE A 144 13.26 -7.01 -16.94
CA PHE A 144 14.21 -5.98 -17.37
C PHE A 144 15.66 -6.48 -17.27
N GLU A 145 15.92 -7.52 -16.51
CA GLU A 145 17.20 -8.22 -16.50
C GLU A 145 17.12 -9.44 -17.43
N GLU A 146 18.16 -9.67 -18.23
CA GLU A 146 18.19 -10.81 -19.14
C GLU A 146 18.24 -12.12 -18.35
N LYS A 147 17.21 -12.95 -18.49
CA LYS A 147 17.08 -14.23 -17.80
C LYS A 147 16.46 -15.29 -18.72
N LYS A 148 17.06 -16.48 -18.72
CA LYS A 148 16.50 -17.62 -19.48
C LYS A 148 15.09 -17.95 -18.99
N GLY A 149 14.15 -18.04 -19.92
CA GLY A 149 12.74 -18.33 -19.61
C GLY A 149 11.87 -17.09 -19.43
N ALA A 150 12.44 -15.89 -19.47
CA ALA A 150 11.72 -14.63 -19.48
C ALA A 150 11.92 -13.86 -20.79
N ILE A 151 10.93 -13.09 -21.20
CA ILE A 151 11.02 -12.15 -22.31
C ILE A 151 11.73 -10.89 -21.78
N HIS A 152 12.90 -10.57 -22.37
CA HIS A 152 13.68 -9.43 -21.97
C HIS A 152 13.02 -8.11 -22.37
N LEU A 153 12.86 -7.19 -21.41
CA LEU A 153 12.43 -5.81 -21.61
C LEU A 153 13.64 -4.88 -21.52
N ASN A 154 13.90 -4.09 -22.54
CA ASN A 154 14.99 -3.14 -22.53
C ASN A 154 14.45 -1.71 -22.37
N SER A 155 14.61 -1.12 -21.17
CA SER A 155 14.19 0.25 -20.89
C SER A 155 15.12 1.32 -21.48
N GLU A 156 16.40 0.98 -21.73
CA GLU A 156 17.42 1.90 -22.28
C GLU A 156 17.41 1.96 -23.79
N GLY A 157 17.21 0.81 -24.45
CA GLY A 157 17.25 0.67 -25.92
C GLY A 157 15.95 1.01 -26.63
N VAL A 158 14.97 1.57 -25.91
CA VAL A 158 13.70 1.97 -26.50
C VAL A 158 13.88 3.27 -27.27
N ASP A 159 14.12 3.15 -28.58
CA ASP A 159 14.10 4.28 -29.50
C ASP A 159 12.66 4.67 -29.76
N ALA A 160 12.19 5.68 -29.04
CA ALA A 160 10.82 6.19 -29.12
C ALA A 160 10.43 6.57 -30.56
N SER A 161 11.40 6.99 -31.40
CA SER A 161 11.16 7.34 -32.81
C SER A 161 10.79 6.11 -33.69
N LYS A 162 11.10 4.91 -33.22
CA LYS A 162 10.77 3.64 -33.92
C LYS A 162 9.55 2.92 -33.34
N CYS A 163 9.00 3.42 -32.26
CA CYS A 163 7.81 2.86 -31.62
C CYS A 163 6.55 3.48 -32.27
N SER A 164 6.08 2.88 -33.35
CA SER A 164 4.79 3.25 -33.97
C SER A 164 3.63 2.62 -33.16
N PHE A 165 3.43 3.08 -31.93
CA PHE A 165 2.23 2.72 -31.19
C PHE A 165 1.20 3.83 -31.35
N GLU A 166 0.23 3.64 -32.27
CA GLU A 166 -0.96 4.48 -32.31
C GLU A 166 -1.84 4.13 -31.11
N THR A 167 -2.02 5.11 -30.24
CA THR A 167 -2.93 4.99 -29.10
C THR A 167 -4.37 5.03 -29.61
N GLU A 168 -5.00 3.87 -29.73
CA GLU A 168 -6.46 3.83 -29.70
C GLU A 168 -6.90 4.05 -28.26
N ASP A 169 -7.92 4.87 -28.04
CA ASP A 169 -8.58 5.02 -26.74
C ASP A 169 -9.34 3.72 -26.42
N VAL A 170 -8.61 2.75 -25.87
CA VAL A 170 -9.17 1.43 -25.53
C VAL A 170 -9.85 1.41 -24.16
N ASN A 171 -9.62 2.43 -23.34
CA ASN A 171 -10.12 2.50 -21.96
C ASN A 171 -11.26 3.49 -21.82
N GLU A 172 -12.23 3.13 -20.99
CA GLU A 172 -13.22 4.06 -20.47
C GLU A 172 -12.81 4.59 -19.10
N PRO A 173 -13.18 5.84 -18.71
CA PRO A 173 -12.88 6.38 -17.38
C PRO A 173 -13.36 5.50 -16.21
N THR A 174 -14.36 4.67 -16.46
CA THR A 174 -14.97 3.74 -15.50
C THR A 174 -14.36 2.33 -15.53
N ASP A 175 -13.46 2.05 -16.47
CA ASP A 175 -12.72 0.79 -16.51
C ASP A 175 -11.73 0.69 -15.33
N ILE A 176 -11.34 -0.54 -14.99
CA ILE A 176 -10.36 -0.81 -13.94
C ILE A 176 -8.96 -0.41 -14.45
N ALA A 177 -8.35 0.56 -13.79
CA ALA A 177 -7.01 1.04 -14.08
C ALA A 177 -5.93 0.12 -13.52
N LEU A 178 -6.16 -0.45 -12.33
CA LEU A 178 -5.25 -1.36 -11.63
C LEU A 178 -5.98 -2.08 -10.50
N PHE A 179 -5.33 -3.11 -9.97
CA PHE A 179 -5.74 -3.77 -8.74
C PHE A 179 -4.69 -3.55 -7.65
N LEU A 180 -5.16 -3.17 -6.47
CA LEU A 180 -4.39 -3.20 -5.23
C LEU A 180 -4.71 -4.46 -4.45
N LEU A 181 -3.81 -4.85 -3.56
CA LEU A 181 -4.01 -5.96 -2.64
C LEU A 181 -4.32 -5.43 -1.25
N SER A 182 -5.39 -5.90 -0.66
CA SER A 182 -5.65 -5.71 0.77
C SER A 182 -5.30 -6.99 1.52
N GLY A 183 -4.79 -6.84 2.74
CA GLY A 183 -4.53 -7.96 3.64
C GLY A 183 -5.82 -8.74 3.94
N GLY A 184 -6.04 -9.87 3.25
CA GLY A 184 -7.25 -10.67 3.41
C GLY A 184 -7.28 -11.49 4.71
N THR A 185 -8.40 -11.51 5.45
CA THR A 185 -8.59 -12.31 6.68
C THR A 185 -9.08 -13.75 6.42
N THR A 186 -9.41 -14.10 5.18
CA THR A 186 -10.19 -15.32 4.87
C THR A 186 -9.47 -16.31 3.96
N GLY A 187 -8.17 -16.14 3.70
CA GLY A 187 -7.42 -16.98 2.76
C GLY A 187 -7.73 -16.71 1.27
N ILE A 188 -8.77 -15.95 0.96
CA ILE A 188 -9.08 -15.49 -0.40
C ILE A 188 -8.42 -14.12 -0.60
N PRO A 189 -7.64 -13.92 -1.68
CA PRO A 189 -7.05 -12.63 -1.97
C PRO A 189 -8.13 -11.55 -2.13
N LYS A 190 -7.96 -10.43 -1.47
CA LYS A 190 -8.82 -9.27 -1.63
C LYS A 190 -8.20 -8.32 -2.64
N LEU A 191 -8.61 -8.43 -3.91
CA LEU A 191 -8.23 -7.48 -4.93
C LEU A 191 -9.19 -6.30 -4.93
N ILE A 192 -8.63 -5.11 -4.78
CA ILE A 192 -9.35 -3.84 -4.78
C ILE A 192 -9.24 -3.25 -6.18
N PRO A 193 -10.32 -3.23 -6.98
CA PRO A 193 -10.31 -2.62 -8.29
C PRO A 193 -10.33 -1.08 -8.16
N LYS A 194 -9.35 -0.42 -8.74
CA LYS A 194 -9.29 1.05 -8.84
C LYS A 194 -9.68 1.46 -10.25
N LYS A 195 -10.74 2.24 -10.40
CA LYS A 195 -11.19 2.77 -11.69
C LYS A 195 -10.38 4.02 -12.07
N HIS A 196 -10.11 4.22 -13.35
CA HIS A 196 -9.26 5.32 -13.84
C HIS A 196 -9.65 6.68 -13.27
N ALA A 197 -10.89 7.13 -13.52
CA ALA A 197 -11.35 8.44 -13.10
C ALA A 197 -11.40 8.60 -11.57
N ALA A 198 -11.85 7.56 -10.85
CA ALA A 198 -11.91 7.57 -9.39
C ALA A 198 -10.50 7.68 -8.75
N TYR A 199 -9.52 6.97 -9.32
CA TYR A 199 -8.16 6.97 -8.83
C TYR A 199 -7.46 8.32 -9.05
N LEU A 200 -7.63 8.90 -10.23
CA LEU A 200 -7.15 10.25 -10.53
C LEU A 200 -7.82 11.32 -9.65
N TYR A 201 -9.11 11.15 -9.35
CA TYR A 201 -9.83 12.06 -8.47
C TYR A 201 -9.27 12.01 -7.03
N ASN A 202 -9.00 10.80 -6.50
CA ASN A 202 -8.36 10.65 -5.19
C ASN A 202 -6.98 11.32 -5.17
N ALA A 203 -6.14 11.08 -6.19
CA ALA A 203 -4.84 11.74 -6.32
C ALA A 203 -4.95 13.27 -6.36
N LYS A 204 -5.94 13.81 -7.07
CA LYS A 204 -6.23 15.25 -7.14
C LYS A 204 -6.60 15.82 -5.76
N CYS A 205 -7.53 15.20 -5.08
CA CYS A 205 -7.99 15.65 -3.76
C CYS A 205 -6.89 15.60 -2.70
N THR A 206 -6.11 14.52 -2.67
CA THR A 206 -4.99 14.36 -1.74
C THR A 206 -3.86 15.34 -2.05
N ALA A 207 -3.56 15.59 -3.32
CA ALA A 207 -2.56 16.57 -3.72
C ALA A 207 -2.95 18.00 -3.32
N ILE A 208 -4.23 18.37 -3.48
CA ILE A 208 -4.76 19.67 -3.02
C ILE A 208 -4.63 19.77 -1.49
N ARG A 209 -5.06 18.74 -0.74
CA ARG A 209 -4.99 18.72 0.72
C ARG A 209 -3.57 18.86 1.25
N CYS A 210 -2.60 18.21 0.62
CA CYS A 210 -1.19 18.27 0.98
C CYS A 210 -0.43 19.43 0.31
N ALA A 211 -1.12 20.36 -0.35
CA ALA A 211 -0.54 21.53 -1.03
C ALA A 211 0.59 21.16 -2.03
N VAL A 212 0.43 20.05 -2.76
CA VAL A 212 1.39 19.62 -3.79
C VAL A 212 1.34 20.59 -4.97
N THR A 213 2.52 21.05 -5.40
CA THR A 213 2.70 21.99 -6.51
C THR A 213 3.73 21.49 -7.50
N ARG A 214 3.93 22.21 -8.59
CA ARG A 214 4.99 21.92 -9.57
C ARG A 214 6.41 22.03 -9.00
N GLU A 215 6.59 22.67 -7.88
CA GLU A 215 7.89 22.78 -7.18
C GLU A 215 8.09 21.69 -6.12
N SER A 216 7.10 20.82 -5.95
CA SER A 216 7.19 19.70 -5.02
C SER A 216 8.14 18.63 -5.54
N VAL A 217 8.97 18.13 -4.64
CA VAL A 217 9.82 16.97 -4.86
C VAL A 217 9.40 15.91 -3.84
N TYR A 218 8.68 14.92 -4.31
CA TYR A 218 8.21 13.78 -3.52
C TYR A 218 9.24 12.67 -3.49
N MET A 219 9.48 12.08 -2.34
CA MET A 219 10.29 10.86 -2.23
C MET A 219 9.42 9.68 -1.79
N ALA A 220 9.36 8.67 -2.64
CA ALA A 220 8.69 7.40 -2.34
C ALA A 220 9.64 6.49 -1.55
N THR A 221 9.49 6.46 -0.22
CA THR A 221 10.25 5.60 0.69
C THR A 221 9.57 4.26 0.94
N LEU A 222 8.25 4.23 0.81
CA LEU A 222 7.44 3.03 0.91
C LEU A 222 7.23 2.43 -0.48
N SER A 223 6.84 1.14 -0.54
CA SER A 223 6.60 0.46 -1.81
C SER A 223 5.49 1.12 -2.62
N ILE A 224 5.82 1.57 -3.84
CA ILE A 224 4.86 2.14 -4.80
C ILE A 224 3.82 1.13 -5.32
N ALA A 225 3.94 -0.14 -5.00
CA ALA A 225 2.88 -1.12 -5.22
C ALA A 225 1.73 -1.01 -4.20
N HIS A 226 1.87 -0.12 -3.19
CA HIS A 226 0.83 0.19 -2.22
C HIS A 226 0.14 1.52 -2.56
N ASP A 227 -1.17 1.64 -2.26
CA ASP A 227 -2.00 2.82 -2.58
C ASP A 227 -1.43 4.13 -2.01
N TYR A 228 -0.98 4.08 -0.77
CA TYR A 228 -0.51 5.25 -0.02
C TYR A 228 0.63 6.00 -0.72
N PRO A 229 1.80 5.39 -1.03
CA PRO A 229 2.87 6.07 -1.77
C PRO A 229 2.60 6.22 -3.26
N LEU A 230 1.68 5.46 -3.85
CA LEU A 230 1.35 5.57 -5.26
C LEU A 230 0.41 6.74 -5.55
N CYS A 231 -0.65 6.93 -4.74
CA CYS A 231 -1.79 7.80 -5.10
C CYS A 231 -2.15 8.86 -4.04
N CYS A 232 -1.76 8.75 -2.76
CA CYS A 232 -2.35 9.55 -1.69
C CYS A 232 -1.36 10.51 -0.96
N PRO A 233 -0.91 11.64 -1.53
CA PRO A 233 -0.90 12.05 -2.93
C PRO A 233 0.08 11.24 -3.77
N GLY A 234 1.17 10.78 -3.16
CA GLY A 234 2.16 9.88 -3.73
C GLY A 234 2.72 10.33 -5.07
N VAL A 235 3.12 9.34 -5.87
CA VAL A 235 3.69 9.61 -7.20
C VAL A 235 2.65 10.21 -8.13
N ILE A 236 1.44 9.64 -8.20
CA ILE A 236 0.40 10.10 -9.14
C ILE A 236 -0.02 11.54 -8.86
N GLY A 237 -0.27 11.88 -7.58
CA GLY A 237 -0.63 13.25 -7.20
C GLY A 237 0.48 14.26 -7.44
N THR A 238 1.74 13.84 -7.31
CA THR A 238 2.90 14.68 -7.61
C THR A 238 3.06 14.90 -9.12
N LEU A 239 2.99 13.85 -9.92
CA LEU A 239 3.07 13.93 -11.38
C LEU A 239 1.94 14.78 -11.98
N MET A 240 0.74 14.65 -11.45
CA MET A 240 -0.43 15.45 -11.88
C MET A 240 -0.18 16.96 -11.78
N ASN A 241 0.61 17.38 -10.80
CA ASN A 241 0.92 18.78 -10.54
C ASN A 241 2.26 19.26 -11.16
N GLY A 242 2.97 18.41 -11.89
CA GLY A 242 4.24 18.74 -12.55
C GLY A 242 5.45 18.71 -11.60
N GLY A 243 5.31 18.09 -10.43
CA GLY A 243 6.39 17.87 -9.48
C GLY A 243 7.33 16.76 -9.92
N LYS A 244 8.40 16.56 -9.16
CA LYS A 244 9.40 15.50 -9.36
C LYS A 244 9.23 14.41 -8.31
N CYS A 245 9.37 13.14 -8.70
CA CYS A 245 9.35 12.01 -7.77
C CYS A 245 10.70 11.31 -7.73
N VAL A 246 11.21 11.07 -6.53
CA VAL A 246 12.40 10.28 -6.23
C VAL A 246 11.96 8.91 -5.75
N LEU A 247 12.45 7.86 -6.36
CA LEU A 247 12.08 6.47 -6.08
C LEU A 247 13.20 5.82 -5.28
N SER A 248 13.11 5.88 -3.96
CA SER A 248 14.08 5.23 -3.08
C SER A 248 13.87 3.72 -3.07
N MET A 249 14.95 2.96 -3.14
CA MET A 249 14.92 1.51 -3.13
C MET A 249 14.57 0.95 -1.75
N THR A 250 15.01 1.65 -0.71
CA THR A 250 14.76 1.29 0.69
C THR A 250 14.29 2.50 1.50
N ALA A 251 13.85 2.27 2.73
CA ALA A 251 13.57 3.32 3.71
C ALA A 251 14.74 3.54 4.69
N GLY A 252 15.93 2.98 4.38
CA GLY A 252 17.14 3.13 5.19
C GLY A 252 17.59 4.58 5.31
N PHE A 253 17.97 4.98 6.52
CA PHE A 253 18.25 6.38 6.83
C PHE A 253 19.32 7.00 5.95
N ASP A 254 20.43 6.29 5.69
CA ASP A 254 21.55 6.79 4.87
C ASP A 254 21.11 7.09 3.43
N GLU A 255 20.38 6.15 2.79
CA GLU A 255 19.85 6.34 1.44
C GLU A 255 18.90 7.54 1.38
N ILE A 256 18.06 7.68 2.39
CA ILE A 256 17.08 8.78 2.46
C ILE A 256 17.77 10.12 2.67
N ALA A 257 18.77 10.19 3.52
CA ALA A 257 19.53 11.42 3.77
C ALA A 257 20.24 11.90 2.49
N ASP A 258 20.86 10.98 1.77
CA ASP A 258 21.48 11.27 0.48
C ASP A 258 20.47 11.84 -0.52
N TRP A 259 19.32 11.17 -0.69
CA TRP A 259 18.26 11.65 -1.59
C TRP A 259 17.70 13.02 -1.22
N VAL A 260 17.47 13.27 0.09
CA VAL A 260 16.97 14.58 0.54
C VAL A 260 17.94 15.67 0.19
N LYS A 261 19.23 15.45 0.39
CA LYS A 261 20.31 16.39 0.09
C LYS A 261 20.46 16.61 -1.42
N GLU A 262 20.58 15.54 -2.20
CA GLU A 262 20.86 15.61 -3.64
C GLU A 262 19.69 16.14 -4.46
N GLU A 263 18.49 15.63 -4.20
CA GLU A 263 17.30 15.95 -4.98
C GLU A 263 16.48 17.09 -4.39
N ARG A 264 16.87 17.61 -3.20
CA ARG A 264 16.14 18.67 -2.48
C ARG A 264 14.69 18.27 -2.24
N VAL A 265 14.48 17.07 -1.68
CA VAL A 265 13.16 16.50 -1.38
C VAL A 265 12.38 17.45 -0.49
N THR A 266 11.12 17.72 -0.87
CA THR A 266 10.26 18.64 -0.13
C THR A 266 9.24 17.93 0.75
N PHE A 267 8.91 16.68 0.45
CA PHE A 267 8.05 15.85 1.29
C PHE A 267 8.20 14.37 1.00
N THR A 268 7.84 13.57 1.98
CA THR A 268 7.81 12.11 1.87
C THR A 268 6.65 11.52 2.68
N GLN A 269 6.40 10.23 2.50
CA GLN A 269 5.37 9.46 3.19
C GLN A 269 6.01 8.27 3.88
N ILE A 270 5.77 8.14 5.19
CA ILE A 270 6.35 7.07 6.01
C ILE A 270 5.33 6.48 6.98
N ALA A 271 5.65 5.31 7.50
CA ALA A 271 4.96 4.73 8.65
C ALA A 271 5.64 5.16 9.97
N PRO A 272 4.93 5.19 11.11
CA PRO A 272 5.51 5.56 12.41
C PRO A 272 6.76 4.77 12.78
N ALA A 273 6.82 3.48 12.49
CA ALA A 273 8.00 2.64 12.76
C ALA A 273 9.26 3.14 12.03
N ILE A 274 9.12 3.58 10.77
CA ILE A 274 10.22 4.17 10.00
C ILE A 274 10.61 5.53 10.56
N ALA A 275 9.62 6.35 10.92
CA ALA A 275 9.85 7.65 11.53
C ALA A 275 10.64 7.54 12.84
N GLY A 276 10.33 6.54 13.67
CA GLY A 276 11.07 6.27 14.91
C GLY A 276 12.55 6.00 14.66
N VAL A 277 12.86 5.14 13.67
CA VAL A 277 14.25 4.86 13.27
C VAL A 277 14.95 6.13 12.78
N TRP A 278 14.30 6.96 11.97
CA TRP A 278 14.91 8.19 11.46
C TRP A 278 15.19 9.19 12.58
N VAL A 279 14.24 9.34 13.53
CA VAL A 279 14.41 10.19 14.72
C VAL A 279 15.59 9.73 15.57
N GLU A 280 15.76 8.41 15.76
CA GLU A 280 16.88 7.82 16.48
C GLU A 280 18.21 8.04 15.75
N CYS A 281 18.28 7.83 14.44
CA CYS A 281 19.48 8.07 13.64
C CYS A 281 19.93 9.55 13.71
N MET A 282 18.99 10.50 13.71
CA MET A 282 19.30 11.93 13.87
C MET A 282 19.99 12.29 15.21
N GLU A 283 19.98 11.40 16.19
CA GLU A 283 20.73 11.62 17.45
C GLU A 283 22.23 11.33 17.33
N TRP A 284 22.61 10.53 16.32
CA TRP A 284 23.98 10.04 16.15
C TRP A 284 24.72 10.67 14.96
N GLU A 285 23.98 11.23 13.99
CA GLU A 285 24.51 11.79 12.75
C GLU A 285 24.52 13.33 12.80
N GLU A 286 25.70 13.95 12.72
CA GLU A 286 25.85 15.42 12.88
C GLU A 286 25.70 16.22 11.57
N ASP A 287 25.90 15.60 10.38
CA ASP A 287 26.01 16.31 9.09
C ASP A 287 24.81 16.10 8.14
N ILE A 288 23.61 15.84 8.66
CA ILE A 288 22.42 15.60 7.85
C ILE A 288 21.69 16.91 7.53
N ASP A 289 21.46 17.18 6.24
CA ASP A 289 20.71 18.34 5.76
C ASP A 289 19.29 17.96 5.29
N PHE A 290 18.32 18.06 6.18
CA PHE A 290 16.89 17.95 5.86
C PHE A 290 16.20 19.31 5.63
N SER A 291 16.94 20.39 5.45
CA SER A 291 16.38 21.75 5.33
C SER A 291 15.40 21.94 4.14
N SER A 292 15.45 21.08 3.13
CA SER A 292 14.50 21.10 2.02
C SER A 292 13.17 20.42 2.34
N LEU A 293 13.14 19.53 3.35
CA LEU A 293 11.97 18.76 3.75
C LEU A 293 10.97 19.68 4.47
N LYS A 294 9.84 19.95 3.86
CA LYS A 294 8.83 20.86 4.40
C LYS A 294 7.88 20.14 5.34
N TYR A 295 7.45 18.96 4.95
CA TYR A 295 6.55 18.13 5.76
C TYR A 295 6.76 16.63 5.50
N VAL A 296 6.39 15.86 6.49
CA VAL A 296 6.35 14.40 6.42
C VAL A 296 4.92 13.94 6.63
N ILE A 297 4.39 13.18 5.68
CA ILE A 297 3.08 12.56 5.83
C ILE A 297 3.28 11.23 6.58
N VAL A 298 2.63 11.08 7.72
CA VAL A 298 2.72 9.87 8.55
C VAL A 298 1.38 9.17 8.58
N GLY A 299 1.36 7.91 8.16
CA GLY A 299 0.14 7.11 8.05
C GLY A 299 0.38 5.62 8.17
N ALA A 300 -0.55 4.81 7.70
CA ALA A 300 -0.56 3.35 7.74
C ALA A 300 -0.73 2.72 9.13
N SER A 301 -0.34 3.40 10.21
CA SER A 301 -0.61 2.99 11.59
C SER A 301 -0.79 4.21 12.50
N ARG A 302 -1.16 3.96 13.75
CA ARG A 302 -1.35 5.04 14.73
C ARG A 302 0.00 5.70 15.05
N LEU A 303 0.05 7.04 14.97
CA LEU A 303 1.20 7.84 15.37
C LEU A 303 1.07 8.20 16.86
N GLU A 304 2.07 7.86 17.65
CA GLU A 304 2.16 8.26 19.04
C GLU A 304 2.51 9.74 19.16
N TYR A 305 1.90 10.42 20.12
CA TYR A 305 2.02 11.86 20.32
C TYR A 305 3.48 12.32 20.49
N LYS A 306 4.26 11.57 21.29
CA LYS A 306 5.67 11.89 21.52
C LYS A 306 6.47 11.80 20.21
N LEU A 307 6.29 10.72 19.44
CA LEU A 307 6.97 10.57 18.17
C LEU A 307 6.62 11.69 17.19
N ALA A 308 5.37 12.16 17.18
CA ALA A 308 4.97 13.31 16.38
C ALA A 308 5.80 14.56 16.71
N MET A 309 5.99 14.84 18.00
CA MET A 309 6.83 15.97 18.45
C MET A 309 8.30 15.78 18.04
N ASP A 310 8.84 14.56 18.26
CA ASP A 310 10.24 14.23 17.98
C ASP A 310 10.56 14.36 16.48
N ILE A 311 9.63 13.98 15.59
CA ILE A 311 9.77 14.14 14.14
C ILE A 311 9.90 15.64 13.78
N GLU A 312 8.99 16.50 14.26
CA GLU A 312 9.05 17.92 13.96
C GLU A 312 10.31 18.60 14.54
N GLU A 313 10.70 18.21 15.75
CA GLU A 313 11.88 18.78 16.40
C GLU A 313 13.19 18.37 15.70
N LYS A 314 13.33 17.08 15.35
CA LYS A 314 14.59 16.53 14.84
C LYS A 314 14.74 16.61 13.33
N LEU A 315 13.66 16.36 12.57
CA LEU A 315 13.70 16.46 11.12
C LEU A 315 13.45 17.90 10.63
N GLY A 316 12.94 18.80 11.48
CA GLY A 316 12.62 20.18 11.11
C GLY A 316 11.46 20.31 10.12
N ALA A 317 10.65 19.26 9.96
CA ALA A 317 9.56 19.17 8.98
C ALA A 317 8.21 19.07 9.69
N GLU A 318 7.18 19.77 9.17
CA GLU A 318 5.81 19.66 9.70
C GLU A 318 5.26 18.24 9.53
N ILE A 319 4.38 17.82 10.43
CA ILE A 319 3.64 16.56 10.27
C ILE A 319 2.30 16.78 9.61
N ILE A 320 2.01 15.95 8.63
CA ILE A 320 0.67 15.67 8.14
C ILE A 320 0.31 14.26 8.59
N GLN A 321 -0.71 14.09 9.44
CA GLN A 321 -1.25 12.76 9.70
C GLN A 321 -2.23 12.34 8.63
N GLY A 322 -2.13 11.04 8.25
CA GLY A 322 -3.00 10.45 7.26
C GLY A 322 -3.64 9.15 7.71
N TYR A 323 -4.89 8.96 7.31
CA TYR A 323 -5.61 7.69 7.38
C TYR A 323 -6.25 7.43 6.02
N GLY A 324 -6.13 6.21 5.55
CA GLY A 324 -6.79 5.81 4.30
C GLY A 324 -6.82 4.31 4.13
N LEU A 325 -7.71 3.88 3.25
CA LEU A 325 -7.88 2.50 2.85
C LEU A 325 -7.83 2.42 1.32
N GLY A 326 -7.23 1.38 0.79
CA GLY A 326 -7.29 1.09 -0.64
C GLY A 326 -8.72 1.01 -1.15
N GLU A 327 -9.66 0.61 -0.31
CA GLU A 327 -11.09 0.51 -0.60
C GLU A 327 -11.79 1.87 -0.77
N GLY A 328 -11.22 2.96 -0.23
CA GLY A 328 -11.93 4.22 -0.42
C GLY A 328 -11.42 5.41 0.35
N ILE A 329 -11.91 5.65 1.56
CA ILE A 329 -11.65 6.90 2.28
C ILE A 329 -10.15 7.25 2.38
N THR A 330 -9.87 8.53 2.21
CA THR A 330 -8.58 9.13 2.55
C THR A 330 -8.81 10.40 3.37
N CYS A 331 -8.18 10.49 4.51
CA CYS A 331 -8.23 11.63 5.42
C CYS A 331 -6.82 12.12 5.69
N PHE A 332 -6.62 13.44 5.62
CA PHE A 332 -5.36 14.07 5.98
C PHE A 332 -5.60 15.34 6.78
N THR A 333 -4.69 15.65 7.70
CA THR A 333 -4.47 17.02 8.16
C THR A 333 -3.85 17.84 7.02
N SER A 334 -3.71 19.14 7.20
CA SER A 334 -3.16 20.03 6.16
C SER A 334 -1.81 20.59 6.60
N PRO A 335 -0.93 21.01 5.68
CA PRO A 335 0.22 21.82 6.06
C PRO A 335 -0.23 23.06 6.82
N GLY A 336 0.49 23.44 7.88
CA GLY A 336 0.14 24.56 8.76
C GLY A 336 -1.05 24.31 9.68
N GLU A 337 -1.48 23.06 9.85
CA GLU A 337 -2.55 22.70 10.80
C GLU A 337 -2.08 22.96 12.24
N ARG A 338 -3.03 23.23 13.16
CA ARG A 338 -2.72 23.35 14.59
C ARG A 338 -2.10 22.04 15.11
N LYS A 339 -1.04 22.15 15.91
CA LYS A 339 -0.28 20.99 16.39
C LYS A 339 -1.12 19.98 17.15
N GLU A 340 -2.10 20.44 17.93
CA GLU A 340 -3.02 19.55 18.65
C GLU A 340 -3.86 18.67 17.70
N ILE A 341 -4.15 19.17 16.50
CA ILE A 341 -4.86 18.40 15.46
C ILE A 341 -3.86 17.54 14.69
N ALA A 342 -2.76 18.15 14.19
CA ALA A 342 -1.76 17.46 13.39
C ALA A 342 -1.13 16.25 14.12
N TRP A 343 -1.03 16.29 15.45
CA TRP A 343 -0.41 15.24 16.25
C TRP A 343 -1.38 14.20 16.81
N LYS A 344 -2.71 14.48 16.81
CA LYS A 344 -3.70 13.61 17.47
C LYS A 344 -4.80 13.09 16.57
N CYS A 345 -5.03 13.75 15.43
CA CYS A 345 -6.13 13.42 14.52
C CYS A 345 -5.59 13.01 13.15
N GLN A 346 -6.33 12.19 12.44
CA GLN A 346 -6.01 11.81 11.07
C GLN A 346 -6.62 12.78 10.04
N GLY A 347 -7.06 13.96 10.51
CA GLY A 347 -7.61 15.02 9.68
C GLY A 347 -9.02 14.75 9.17
N LYS A 348 -9.37 15.42 8.08
CA LYS A 348 -10.70 15.34 7.46
C LYS A 348 -10.65 14.55 6.15
N PRO A 349 -11.78 13.98 5.70
CA PRO A 349 -11.90 13.45 4.34
C PRO A 349 -11.39 14.45 3.32
N VAL A 350 -10.60 13.98 2.34
CA VAL A 350 -9.94 14.87 1.37
C VAL A 350 -10.90 15.43 0.32
N SER A 351 -11.99 14.75 0.06
CA SER A 351 -13.06 15.20 -0.84
C SER A 351 -14.25 15.75 -0.05
N GLU A 352 -14.82 16.85 -0.49
CA GLU A 352 -16.08 17.40 0.03
C GLU A 352 -17.30 16.52 -0.29
N TYR A 353 -17.16 15.59 -1.23
CA TYR A 353 -18.18 14.60 -1.60
C TYR A 353 -18.04 13.26 -0.86
N ASP A 354 -17.09 13.14 0.06
CA ASP A 354 -16.99 11.98 0.91
C ASP A 354 -18.04 12.06 2.02
N GLU A 355 -18.90 11.06 2.08
CA GLU A 355 -19.85 10.87 3.17
C GLU A 355 -19.26 9.92 4.20
N VAL A 356 -19.12 10.38 5.43
CA VAL A 356 -18.60 9.61 6.57
C VAL A 356 -19.64 9.56 7.68
N ARG A 357 -19.80 8.37 8.28
CA ARG A 357 -20.61 8.16 9.48
C ARG A 357 -19.86 7.30 10.48
N ILE A 358 -20.06 7.58 11.74
CA ILE A 358 -19.69 6.68 12.84
C ILE A 358 -20.98 5.99 13.30
N VAL A 359 -20.97 4.66 13.35
CA VAL A 359 -22.16 3.88 13.68
C VAL A 359 -21.92 2.95 14.86
N ASP A 360 -22.97 2.71 15.66
CA ASP A 360 -22.96 1.72 16.72
C ASP A 360 -23.07 0.27 16.18
N GLU A 361 -23.14 -0.71 17.06
CA GLU A 361 -23.27 -2.14 16.73
C GLU A 361 -24.58 -2.46 15.99
N ASP A 362 -25.63 -1.68 16.20
CA ASP A 362 -26.92 -1.81 15.52
C ASP A 362 -26.94 -1.10 14.15
N GLY A 363 -25.89 -0.35 13.81
CA GLY A 363 -25.75 0.41 12.57
C GLY A 363 -26.39 1.80 12.61
N ASN A 364 -26.77 2.30 13.78
CA ASN A 364 -27.30 3.66 13.93
C ASN A 364 -26.15 4.67 14.02
N ALA A 365 -26.32 5.82 13.37
CA ALA A 365 -25.33 6.89 13.46
C ALA A 365 -25.22 7.42 14.89
N VAL A 366 -24.00 7.54 15.40
CA VAL A 366 -23.70 8.14 16.70
C VAL A 366 -23.35 9.62 16.57
N GLY A 367 -23.34 10.34 17.68
CA GLY A 367 -23.02 11.77 17.71
C GLY A 367 -21.53 12.08 17.64
N ILE A 368 -21.23 13.39 17.56
CA ILE A 368 -19.86 13.92 17.67
C ILE A 368 -19.25 13.48 19.00
N MET A 369 -17.94 13.17 19.01
CA MET A 369 -17.18 12.66 20.16
C MET A 369 -17.67 11.30 20.68
N GLN A 370 -18.52 10.59 19.94
CA GLN A 370 -18.91 9.23 20.25
C GLN A 370 -18.19 8.22 19.38
N GLU A 371 -17.83 7.09 19.96
CA GLU A 371 -17.08 6.03 19.31
C GLU A 371 -17.99 5.04 18.59
N GLY A 372 -17.58 4.54 17.45
CA GLY A 372 -18.28 3.51 16.69
C GLY A 372 -17.49 3.05 15.50
N GLU A 373 -18.08 2.22 14.63
CA GLU A 373 -17.48 1.81 13.37
C GLU A 373 -17.54 2.97 12.37
N LEU A 374 -16.41 3.28 11.75
CA LEU A 374 -16.34 4.20 10.62
C LEU A 374 -16.90 3.52 9.37
N ILE A 375 -17.93 4.12 8.78
CA ILE A 375 -18.44 3.74 7.45
C ILE A 375 -18.35 4.92 6.49
N GLN A 376 -18.13 4.65 5.21
CA GLN A 376 -17.85 5.71 4.26
C GLN A 376 -18.41 5.42 2.85
N LYS A 377 -18.63 6.51 2.08
CA LYS A 377 -19.08 6.48 0.70
C LYS A 377 -18.61 7.76 0.01
N GLY A 378 -18.08 7.66 -1.20
CA GLY A 378 -17.58 8.83 -1.93
C GLY A 378 -17.19 8.51 -3.37
N PRO A 379 -16.68 9.52 -4.11
CA PRO A 379 -16.39 9.38 -5.55
C PRO A 379 -15.33 8.34 -5.88
N TYR A 380 -14.41 8.06 -4.97
CA TYR A 380 -13.34 7.08 -5.16
C TYR A 380 -13.46 5.86 -4.26
N THR A 381 -14.58 5.70 -3.54
CA THR A 381 -14.92 4.45 -2.87
C THR A 381 -15.09 3.35 -3.91
N PHE A 382 -14.43 2.21 -3.69
CA PHE A 382 -14.58 1.06 -4.58
C PHE A 382 -16.01 0.51 -4.57
N GLU A 383 -16.38 -0.26 -5.56
CA GLU A 383 -17.73 -0.83 -5.68
C GLU A 383 -17.77 -2.32 -5.25
N GLY A 384 -16.68 -2.83 -4.72
CA GLY A 384 -16.55 -4.20 -4.21
C GLY A 384 -15.22 -4.85 -4.59
N TYR A 385 -14.84 -5.88 -3.84
CA TYR A 385 -13.69 -6.72 -4.12
C TYR A 385 -13.95 -7.58 -5.36
N TYR A 386 -12.92 -7.77 -6.16
CA TYR A 386 -12.99 -8.54 -7.40
C TYR A 386 -13.25 -10.02 -7.11
N HIS A 387 -14.25 -10.61 -7.78
CA HIS A 387 -14.69 -12.00 -7.61
C HIS A 387 -14.92 -12.44 -6.14
N ALA A 388 -15.54 -11.57 -5.33
CA ALA A 388 -15.77 -11.83 -3.92
C ALA A 388 -17.19 -11.44 -3.47
N GLU A 389 -18.21 -11.97 -4.15
CA GLU A 389 -19.63 -11.60 -4.00
C GLU A 389 -20.14 -11.74 -2.57
N GLU A 390 -19.80 -12.83 -1.88
CA GLU A 390 -20.20 -13.07 -0.47
C GLU A 390 -19.58 -12.05 0.49
N LEU A 391 -18.29 -11.72 0.27
CA LEU A 391 -17.60 -10.71 1.04
C LEU A 391 -18.20 -9.33 0.78
N ASN A 392 -18.52 -9.02 -0.47
CA ASN A 392 -19.11 -7.75 -0.86
C ASN A 392 -20.48 -7.52 -0.22
N GLN A 393 -21.30 -8.56 -0.05
CA GLN A 393 -22.58 -8.46 0.66
C GLN A 393 -22.41 -8.03 2.12
N GLN A 394 -21.29 -8.39 2.76
CA GLN A 394 -21.00 -8.03 4.16
C GLN A 394 -20.21 -6.71 4.27
N ALA A 395 -19.48 -6.34 3.23
CA ALA A 395 -18.62 -5.16 3.24
C ALA A 395 -19.39 -3.84 3.09
N PHE A 396 -20.64 -3.89 2.63
CA PHE A 396 -21.46 -2.69 2.41
C PHE A 396 -22.75 -2.72 3.20
N THR A 397 -23.17 -1.55 3.64
CA THR A 397 -24.50 -1.35 4.20
C THR A 397 -25.57 -1.35 3.09
N LYS A 398 -26.86 -1.48 3.45
CA LYS A 398 -27.97 -1.47 2.49
C LYS A 398 -28.08 -0.16 1.68
N ASP A 399 -27.63 0.96 2.24
CA ASP A 399 -27.61 2.29 1.61
C ASP A 399 -26.27 2.59 0.93
N GLY A 400 -25.38 1.58 0.81
CA GLY A 400 -24.19 1.58 -0.01
C GLY A 400 -22.94 2.22 0.63
N PHE A 401 -22.88 2.32 1.97
CA PHE A 401 -21.66 2.69 2.68
C PHE A 401 -20.75 1.47 2.83
N PHE A 402 -19.47 1.66 2.57
CA PHE A 402 -18.46 0.67 2.86
C PHE A 402 -18.14 0.65 4.36
N ARG A 403 -18.12 -0.54 4.95
CA ARG A 403 -17.73 -0.79 6.34
C ARG A 403 -16.21 -0.92 6.42
N THR A 404 -15.54 0.03 7.04
CA THR A 404 -14.07 0.02 7.12
C THR A 404 -13.54 -1.06 8.07
N GLY A 405 -14.35 -1.45 9.06
CA GLY A 405 -13.92 -2.28 10.17
C GLY A 405 -13.01 -1.55 11.16
N ASP A 406 -12.86 -0.22 11.02
CA ASP A 406 -12.10 0.62 11.93
C ASP A 406 -13.04 1.31 12.93
N LYS A 407 -12.63 1.32 14.20
CA LYS A 407 -13.28 2.07 15.26
C LYS A 407 -12.76 3.50 15.27
N ALA A 408 -13.64 4.47 15.23
CA ALA A 408 -13.29 5.88 15.15
C ALA A 408 -14.28 6.78 15.89
N MET A 409 -13.94 8.05 15.99
CA MET A 409 -14.86 9.14 16.36
C MET A 409 -14.60 10.37 15.48
N VAL A 410 -15.57 11.27 15.40
CA VAL A 410 -15.45 12.58 14.75
C VAL A 410 -15.40 13.65 15.82
N THR A 411 -14.42 14.54 15.77
CA THR A 411 -14.29 15.67 16.70
C THR A 411 -15.29 16.79 16.39
N GLU A 412 -15.48 17.74 17.31
CA GLU A 412 -16.32 18.92 17.10
C GLU A 412 -15.92 19.72 15.84
N GLU A 413 -14.65 19.70 15.48
CA GLU A 413 -14.10 20.38 14.30
C GLU A 413 -14.21 19.55 13.03
N GLY A 414 -14.76 18.32 13.10
CA GLY A 414 -14.94 17.40 11.97
C GLY A 414 -13.71 16.59 11.60
N ASN A 415 -12.69 16.54 12.48
CA ASN A 415 -11.53 15.66 12.26
C ASN A 415 -11.86 14.23 12.69
N ILE A 416 -11.32 13.27 11.97
CA ILE A 416 -11.43 11.85 12.31
C ILE A 416 -10.29 11.46 13.25
N VAL A 417 -10.63 10.68 14.26
CA VAL A 417 -9.70 10.04 15.19
C VAL A 417 -9.90 8.54 15.13
N ILE A 418 -8.92 7.81 14.66
CA ILE A 418 -8.91 6.34 14.61
C ILE A 418 -8.51 5.79 15.96
N LEU A 419 -9.33 4.91 16.51
CA LEU A 419 -9.17 4.32 17.84
C LEU A 419 -8.65 2.87 17.80
N GLY A 420 -8.80 2.19 16.64
CA GLY A 420 -8.37 0.80 16.44
C GLY A 420 -9.20 0.05 15.42
N ARG A 421 -9.18 -1.29 15.48
CA ARG A 421 -9.99 -2.17 14.62
C ARG A 421 -11.20 -2.70 15.36
N VAL A 422 -12.34 -2.79 14.66
CA VAL A 422 -13.53 -3.48 15.17
C VAL A 422 -13.30 -4.99 15.25
N ARG A 423 -12.51 -5.53 14.30
CA ARG A 423 -12.08 -6.94 14.25
C ARG A 423 -10.57 -7.05 14.38
N GLU A 424 -10.13 -8.14 15.03
CA GLU A 424 -8.72 -8.39 15.35
C GLU A 424 -7.87 -8.65 14.09
N GLN A 425 -7.25 -7.64 13.56
CA GLN A 425 -6.07 -7.75 12.69
C GLN A 425 -4.86 -7.22 13.46
N ILE A 426 -3.69 -7.82 13.25
CA ILE A 426 -2.45 -7.32 13.83
C ILE A 426 -1.86 -6.31 12.85
N ASN A 427 -1.74 -5.06 13.27
CA ASN A 427 -1.08 -4.04 12.46
C ASN A 427 0.40 -3.96 12.85
N ARG A 428 1.23 -4.71 12.13
CA ARG A 428 2.66 -4.76 12.36
C ARG A 428 3.40 -3.85 11.39
N ALA A 429 3.93 -2.75 11.88
CA ALA A 429 4.70 -1.77 11.09
C ALA A 429 3.95 -1.29 9.82
N GLY A 430 2.63 -1.12 9.90
CA GLY A 430 1.78 -0.73 8.76
C GLY A 430 1.28 -1.88 7.89
N GLU A 431 1.80 -3.11 8.08
CA GLU A 431 1.32 -4.29 7.38
C GLU A 431 0.20 -4.98 8.20
N ASN A 432 -0.93 -5.21 7.56
CA ASN A 432 -2.06 -5.91 8.17
C ASN A 432 -1.83 -7.42 8.13
N VAL A 433 -1.56 -8.00 9.28
CA VAL A 433 -1.29 -9.42 9.44
C VAL A 433 -2.51 -10.14 9.98
N ILE A 434 -2.82 -11.28 9.37
CA ILE A 434 -3.97 -12.11 9.72
C ILE A 434 -3.54 -13.21 10.67
N PRO A 435 -3.99 -13.19 11.93
CA PRO A 435 -3.65 -14.23 12.89
C PRO A 435 -3.94 -15.65 12.41
N SER A 436 -5.12 -15.88 11.86
CA SER A 436 -5.55 -17.22 11.44
C SER A 436 -4.70 -17.84 10.33
N GLU A 437 -4.16 -17.01 9.44
CA GLU A 437 -3.24 -17.50 8.40
C GLU A 437 -1.97 -18.07 9.05
N ILE A 438 -1.38 -17.33 9.98
CA ILE A 438 -0.16 -17.77 10.67
C ILE A 438 -0.44 -18.99 11.54
N GLU A 439 -1.58 -19.02 12.24
CA GLU A 439 -2.03 -20.15 13.06
C GLU A 439 -2.09 -21.44 12.26
N GLU A 440 -2.60 -21.41 11.04
CA GLU A 440 -2.67 -22.58 10.16
C GLU A 440 -1.29 -23.14 9.78
N TYR A 441 -0.29 -22.27 9.62
CA TYR A 441 1.09 -22.68 9.35
C TYR A 441 1.74 -23.26 10.59
N MET A 442 1.58 -22.62 11.74
CA MET A 442 2.16 -23.07 13.00
C MET A 442 1.70 -24.45 13.38
N LYS A 443 0.42 -24.78 13.16
CA LYS A 443 -0.15 -26.12 13.42
C LYS A 443 0.45 -27.23 12.57
N LYS A 444 1.17 -26.89 11.51
CA LYS A 444 1.91 -27.85 10.67
C LYS A 444 3.35 -28.06 11.13
N VAL A 445 3.83 -27.25 12.07
CA VAL A 445 5.18 -27.38 12.63
C VAL A 445 5.21 -28.51 13.65
N SER A 446 6.16 -29.41 13.49
CA SER A 446 6.33 -30.56 14.40
C SER A 446 6.54 -30.11 15.85
N GLY A 447 5.83 -30.71 16.79
CA GLY A 447 5.90 -30.40 18.24
C GLY A 447 4.91 -29.29 18.66
N ILE A 448 4.19 -28.64 17.75
CA ILE A 448 3.12 -27.70 18.07
C ILE A 448 1.79 -28.43 18.01
N LYS A 449 1.13 -28.54 19.18
CA LYS A 449 -0.19 -29.16 19.31
C LYS A 449 -1.32 -28.23 18.86
N ASP A 450 -1.23 -26.95 19.25
CA ASP A 450 -2.17 -25.92 18.85
C ASP A 450 -1.52 -24.53 18.97
N ALA A 451 -2.00 -23.56 18.18
CA ALA A 451 -1.42 -22.25 18.10
C ALA A 451 -2.51 -21.18 17.95
N VAL A 452 -2.32 -20.07 18.66
CA VAL A 452 -3.12 -18.85 18.54
C VAL A 452 -2.17 -17.69 18.36
N VAL A 453 -2.52 -16.78 17.48
CA VAL A 453 -1.74 -15.56 17.20
C VAL A 453 -2.52 -14.33 17.65
N ILE A 454 -1.85 -13.47 18.41
CA ILE A 454 -2.38 -12.21 18.90
C ILE A 454 -1.40 -11.07 18.64
N GLY A 455 -1.92 -9.85 18.46
CA GLY A 455 -1.10 -8.64 18.47
C GLY A 455 -0.89 -8.14 19.89
N LEU A 456 0.35 -7.94 20.29
CA LEU A 456 0.71 -7.24 21.53
C LEU A 456 1.21 -5.84 21.19
N PRO A 457 0.93 -4.82 22.03
CA PRO A 457 1.50 -3.50 21.84
C PRO A 457 3.02 -3.54 21.76
N ASP A 458 3.58 -2.77 20.86
CA ASP A 458 5.02 -2.64 20.66
C ASP A 458 5.34 -1.19 20.24
N GLU A 459 6.35 -0.61 20.85
CA GLU A 459 6.69 0.81 20.63
C GLU A 459 7.19 1.06 19.20
N ASP A 460 7.92 0.10 18.61
CA ASP A 460 8.52 0.24 17.29
C ASP A 460 7.59 -0.22 16.15
N LEU A 461 6.83 -1.28 16.40
CA LEU A 461 6.03 -1.94 15.37
C LEU A 461 4.54 -1.54 15.41
N GLY A 462 4.11 -0.77 16.43
CA GLY A 462 2.71 -0.55 16.74
C GLY A 462 2.09 -1.79 17.41
N GLU A 463 2.08 -2.92 16.71
CA GLU A 463 1.81 -4.24 17.28
C GLU A 463 2.85 -5.25 16.82
N LYS A 464 3.29 -6.11 17.74
CA LYS A 464 4.12 -7.28 17.45
C LYS A 464 3.29 -8.54 17.38
N ILE A 465 3.70 -9.47 16.52
CA ILE A 465 3.05 -10.76 16.33
C ILE A 465 3.51 -11.70 17.46
N CYS A 466 2.60 -12.05 18.33
CA CYS A 466 2.83 -12.99 19.42
C CYS A 466 2.21 -14.34 19.09
N ALA A 467 3.05 -15.37 18.97
CA ALA A 467 2.64 -16.76 18.87
C ALA A 467 2.36 -17.32 20.28
N VAL A 468 1.13 -17.72 20.56
CA VAL A 468 0.77 -18.41 21.79
C VAL A 468 0.59 -19.89 21.49
N LEU A 469 1.46 -20.73 22.03
CA LEU A 469 1.58 -22.13 21.65
C LEU A 469 1.19 -23.09 22.77
N ILE A 470 0.48 -24.15 22.39
CA ILE A 470 0.40 -25.39 23.16
C ILE A 470 1.33 -26.37 22.47
N VAL A 471 2.34 -26.86 23.18
CA VAL A 471 3.36 -27.78 22.65
C VAL A 471 3.19 -29.17 23.25
N GLU A 472 3.71 -30.22 22.55
CA GLU A 472 3.59 -31.61 22.98
C GLU A 472 4.62 -31.94 24.08
N GLU A 473 5.90 -32.00 23.73
CA GLU A 473 6.96 -32.47 24.65
C GLU A 473 8.03 -31.41 24.90
N ARG A 474 8.39 -30.59 23.92
CA ARG A 474 9.41 -29.54 24.04
C ARG A 474 8.94 -28.19 23.55
N LYS A 475 9.52 -27.13 24.08
CA LYS A 475 9.34 -25.79 23.58
C LYS A 475 10.05 -25.64 22.24
N VAL A 476 9.40 -24.98 21.30
CA VAL A 476 9.93 -24.61 19.98
C VAL A 476 10.54 -23.23 20.09
N GLU A 477 11.82 -23.06 19.87
CA GLU A 477 12.48 -21.75 19.95
C GLU A 477 12.04 -20.83 18.80
N ILE A 478 12.10 -19.50 19.02
CA ILE A 478 11.59 -18.51 18.06
C ILE A 478 12.27 -18.61 16.68
N ASP A 479 13.58 -18.84 16.65
CA ASP A 479 14.34 -18.95 15.40
C ASP A 479 14.02 -20.25 14.64
N GLU A 480 13.77 -21.34 15.38
CA GLU A 480 13.29 -22.61 14.80
C GLU A 480 11.91 -22.42 14.16
N LEU A 481 10.99 -21.76 14.87
CA LEU A 481 9.65 -21.47 14.36
C LEU A 481 9.70 -20.59 13.11
N ARG A 482 10.45 -19.49 13.16
CA ARG A 482 10.63 -18.58 12.01
C ARG A 482 11.21 -19.29 10.80
N THR A 483 12.21 -20.14 10.99
CA THR A 483 12.83 -20.93 9.93
C THR A 483 11.82 -21.89 9.30
N ALA A 484 11.04 -22.61 10.10
CA ALA A 484 10.01 -23.51 9.62
C ALA A 484 8.93 -22.77 8.81
N LEU A 485 8.43 -21.64 9.32
CA LEU A 485 7.43 -20.82 8.65
C LEU A 485 7.95 -20.25 7.33
N THR A 486 9.19 -19.77 7.30
CA THR A 486 9.83 -19.27 6.08
C THR A 486 9.98 -20.37 5.04
N THR A 487 10.41 -21.56 5.46
CA THR A 487 10.53 -22.73 4.56
C THR A 487 9.19 -23.14 3.95
N MET A 488 8.10 -22.91 4.67
CA MET A 488 6.74 -23.13 4.16
C MET A 488 6.21 -21.98 3.29
N GLY A 489 7.02 -20.93 3.02
CA GLY A 489 6.68 -19.83 2.14
C GLY A 489 5.96 -18.66 2.81
N LEU A 490 5.97 -18.55 4.14
CA LEU A 490 5.37 -17.41 4.83
C LEU A 490 6.27 -16.17 4.68
N ALA A 491 5.66 -15.04 4.31
CA ALA A 491 6.39 -13.78 4.13
C ALA A 491 7.01 -13.26 5.43
N GLY A 492 8.18 -12.61 5.33
CA GLY A 492 8.97 -12.19 6.49
C GLY A 492 8.25 -11.28 7.48
N PHE A 493 7.37 -10.38 6.99
CA PHE A 493 6.59 -9.48 7.85
C PHE A 493 5.49 -10.19 8.66
N LYS A 494 5.14 -11.44 8.31
CA LYS A 494 4.17 -12.30 9.02
C LYS A 494 4.81 -13.20 10.07
N LEU A 495 6.13 -13.22 10.18
CA LEU A 495 6.82 -14.08 11.14
C LEU A 495 6.60 -13.58 12.57
N PRO A 496 6.38 -14.49 13.55
CA PRO A 496 6.21 -14.11 14.94
C PRO A 496 7.41 -13.37 15.52
N ASP A 497 7.13 -12.34 16.32
CA ASP A 497 8.14 -11.56 17.02
C ASP A 497 8.49 -12.18 18.38
N CYS A 498 7.53 -12.85 19.00
CA CYS A 498 7.72 -13.54 20.28
C CYS A 498 6.83 -14.78 20.40
N ILE A 499 7.19 -15.66 21.35
CA ILE A 499 6.44 -16.87 21.68
C ILE A 499 6.05 -16.85 23.16
N TYR A 500 4.80 -17.24 23.45
CA TYR A 500 4.31 -17.58 24.77
C TYR A 500 3.78 -19.01 24.80
N TYR A 501 3.97 -19.72 25.91
CA TYR A 501 3.51 -21.09 26.08
C TYR A 501 2.41 -21.14 27.10
N VAL A 502 1.33 -21.85 26.76
CA VAL A 502 0.20 -22.09 27.64
C VAL A 502 -0.18 -23.57 27.65
N SER A 503 -0.77 -24.04 28.75
CA SER A 503 -1.28 -25.41 28.83
C SER A 503 -2.67 -25.55 28.17
N SER A 504 -3.44 -24.47 28.11
CA SER A 504 -4.74 -24.40 27.46
C SER A 504 -5.10 -22.96 27.10
N PHE A 505 -5.93 -22.79 26.07
CA PHE A 505 -6.49 -21.49 25.74
C PHE A 505 -7.78 -21.20 26.53
N PRO A 506 -8.01 -19.93 26.96
CA PRO A 506 -9.30 -19.54 27.48
C PRO A 506 -10.36 -19.61 26.37
N LEU A 507 -11.55 -20.14 26.70
CA LEU A 507 -12.63 -20.34 25.72
C LEU A 507 -13.87 -19.50 26.09
N ILE A 508 -14.57 -19.00 25.08
CA ILE A 508 -15.91 -18.42 25.18
C ILE A 508 -17.00 -19.46 24.88
N ASN A 509 -18.27 -19.09 25.12
CA ASN A 509 -19.45 -20.00 25.18
C ASN A 509 -19.71 -20.95 24.01
N VAL A 510 -18.95 -20.91 22.92
CA VAL A 510 -19.10 -21.81 21.76
C VAL A 510 -17.81 -22.55 21.44
N GLY A 511 -16.88 -22.66 22.40
CA GLY A 511 -15.61 -23.35 22.23
C GLY A 511 -14.57 -22.58 21.40
N LYS A 512 -14.78 -21.29 21.13
CA LYS A 512 -13.80 -20.42 20.49
C LYS A 512 -12.85 -19.84 21.53
N VAL A 513 -11.58 -19.66 21.14
CA VAL A 513 -10.56 -19.04 21.99
C VAL A 513 -10.92 -17.58 22.26
N ASP A 514 -10.93 -17.20 23.54
CA ASP A 514 -11.04 -15.80 23.97
C ASP A 514 -9.68 -15.10 23.85
N LYS A 515 -9.40 -14.59 22.65
CA LYS A 515 -8.15 -13.89 22.36
C LYS A 515 -7.96 -12.62 23.19
N ARG A 516 -9.07 -11.96 23.60
CA ARG A 516 -9.01 -10.78 24.47
C ARG A 516 -8.48 -11.16 25.85
N LEU A 517 -9.10 -12.14 26.47
CA LEU A 517 -8.66 -12.63 27.79
C LEU A 517 -7.24 -13.20 27.72
N LEU A 518 -6.89 -13.87 26.62
CA LEU A 518 -5.54 -14.39 26.39
C LEU A 518 -4.52 -13.23 26.33
N LYS A 519 -4.81 -12.17 25.59
CA LYS A 519 -3.99 -10.95 25.49
C LYS A 519 -3.83 -10.27 26.86
N GLU A 520 -4.92 -10.10 27.61
CA GLU A 520 -4.89 -9.51 28.95
C GLU A 520 -4.03 -10.33 29.92
N ASN A 521 -4.12 -11.65 29.86
CA ASN A 521 -3.32 -12.54 30.71
C ASN A 521 -1.81 -12.46 30.41
N ILE A 522 -1.45 -12.39 29.13
CA ILE A 522 -0.07 -12.24 28.70
C ILE A 522 0.50 -10.88 29.09
N LEU A 523 -0.25 -9.80 28.87
CA LEU A 523 0.18 -8.45 29.24
C LEU A 523 0.43 -8.30 30.75
N LYS A 524 -0.37 -8.98 31.60
CA LYS A 524 -0.13 -9.02 33.07
C LYS A 524 1.12 -9.80 33.48
N GLN A 525 1.66 -10.65 32.61
CA GLN A 525 2.89 -11.40 32.88
C GLN A 525 4.15 -10.67 32.40
N VAL A 526 3.99 -9.69 31.50
CA VAL A 526 5.07 -8.94 30.87
C VAL A 526 5.31 -7.58 31.54
N GLY A 527 4.29 -6.98 32.18
CA GLY A 527 4.40 -5.75 32.96
C GLY A 527 4.58 -6.04 34.43
#